data_1cae359ae438f60c3645a2ae1a723500
#
_entry.id   1cae359ae438f60c3645a2ae1a723500
#
_cell.length_a   1.000
_cell.length_b   1.000
_cell.length_c   1.000
_cell.angle_alpha   90.00
_cell.angle_beta   90.00
_cell.angle_gamma   90.00
#
_symmetry.space_group_name_H-M   'P 1'
#
loop_
_entity.id
_entity.type
_entity.pdbx_description
1 polymer ?
#
loop_
_entity_poly.entity_id
_entity_poly.type
_entity_poly.pdbx_seq_one_letter_code
_entity_poly.pdbx_strand_id
1 'polypeptide(L)'
;SDPTILSRPRVDMEHRFNDKIENLKASLELGYDAMFIPGVYDKVGLIIPQLAFYNVDRITLLGANGWNSPELIKMVGKYLKSNYFVDGFYLDSHQAGVKRFVEQFQNNYGESPSHLSAQAYDAAGIIFKSIISGADNRLKLRDSLIMVNNYPGVTGKTNLLESGDSEKNIFALTVRKKKIVEGD
;
A
#
# COMPACT_ATOMS: atom_id res chain seq x y z
N SER A 1 -56.02 -9.35 -30.31
CA SER A 1 -54.96 -8.44 -29.85
C SER A 1 -54.89 -8.50 -28.33
N ASP A 2 -53.78 -9.11 -27.86
CA ASP A 2 -53.50 -9.32 -26.46
C ASP A 2 -52.89 -8.07 -25.81
N PRO A 3 -53.51 -7.52 -24.72
CA PRO A 3 -53.04 -6.28 -24.10
C PRO A 3 -51.80 -6.45 -23.20
N THR A 4 -51.23 -7.66 -23.10
CA THR A 4 -50.24 -8.03 -22.09
C THR A 4 -48.80 -7.68 -22.48
N ILE A 5 -48.54 -7.15 -23.68
CA ILE A 5 -47.16 -6.96 -24.20
C ILE A 5 -46.56 -5.58 -23.91
N LEU A 6 -47.36 -4.60 -23.46
CA LEU A 6 -46.91 -3.22 -23.29
C LEU A 6 -46.62 -2.74 -21.87
N SER A 7 -46.83 -3.60 -20.85
CA SER A 7 -46.70 -3.17 -19.44
C SER A 7 -45.38 -3.58 -18.73
N ARG A 8 -44.61 -4.49 -19.30
CA ARG A 8 -43.40 -5.02 -18.63
C ARG A 8 -42.14 -4.11 -18.65
N PRO A 9 -41.82 -3.32 -19.70
CA PRO A 9 -40.58 -2.54 -19.70
C PRO A 9 -40.58 -1.32 -18.77
N ARG A 10 -41.78 -0.78 -18.46
CA ARG A 10 -41.90 0.48 -17.71
C ARG A 10 -41.72 0.29 -16.21
N VAL A 11 -42.26 -0.77 -15.66
CA VAL A 11 -42.15 -1.15 -14.22
C VAL A 11 -40.69 -1.50 -13.90
N ASP A 12 -39.99 -2.19 -14.78
CA ASP A 12 -38.60 -2.59 -14.58
C ASP A 12 -37.65 -1.38 -14.62
N MET A 13 -37.90 -0.39 -15.47
CA MET A 13 -37.11 0.86 -15.51
C MET A 13 -37.36 1.74 -14.27
N GLU A 14 -38.57 1.83 -13.79
CA GLU A 14 -38.92 2.62 -12.60
C GLU A 14 -38.33 2.02 -11.33
N HIS A 15 -38.37 0.69 -11.21
CA HIS A 15 -37.71 -0.03 -10.10
C HIS A 15 -36.18 0.18 -10.13
N ARG A 16 -35.54 0.00 -11.26
CA ARG A 16 -34.11 0.22 -11.43
C ARG A 16 -33.69 1.68 -11.20
N PHE A 17 -34.57 2.63 -11.50
CA PHE A 17 -34.33 4.06 -11.26
C PHE A 17 -34.45 4.41 -9.77
N ASN A 18 -35.45 3.86 -9.07
CA ASN A 18 -35.66 4.04 -7.64
C ASN A 18 -34.56 3.37 -6.84
N ASP A 19 -34.14 2.14 -7.19
CA ASP A 19 -33.00 1.45 -6.58
C ASP A 19 -31.72 2.27 -6.74
N LYS A 20 -31.53 2.90 -7.90
CA LYS A 20 -30.37 3.75 -8.18
C LYS A 20 -30.38 5.05 -7.38
N ILE A 21 -31.57 5.63 -7.13
CA ILE A 21 -31.75 6.82 -6.28
C ILE A 21 -31.53 6.47 -4.80
N GLU A 22 -32.09 5.36 -4.32
CA GLU A 22 -31.87 4.91 -2.93
C GLU A 22 -30.39 4.59 -2.67
N ASN A 23 -29.74 3.91 -3.60
CA ASN A 23 -28.30 3.65 -3.54
C ASN A 23 -27.45 4.93 -3.59
N LEU A 24 -27.88 5.95 -4.35
CA LEU A 24 -27.26 7.27 -4.36
C LEU A 24 -27.44 8.01 -3.03
N LYS A 25 -28.62 7.92 -2.43
CA LYS A 25 -28.91 8.48 -1.09
C LYS A 25 -28.09 7.79 -0.03
N ALA A 26 -28.07 6.46 0.01
CA ALA A 26 -27.27 5.68 0.95
C ALA A 26 -25.77 5.99 0.84
N SER A 27 -25.22 6.21 -0.36
CA SER A 27 -23.83 6.61 -0.56
C SER A 27 -23.54 8.06 -0.17
N LEU A 28 -24.54 8.94 -0.16
CA LEU A 28 -24.43 10.33 0.31
C LEU A 28 -24.60 10.46 1.83
N GLU A 29 -25.30 9.50 2.47
CA GLU A 29 -25.58 9.49 3.91
C GLU A 29 -24.47 8.84 4.75
N LEU A 30 -23.47 8.20 4.16
CA LEU A 30 -22.39 7.54 4.89
C LEU A 30 -21.56 8.50 5.76
N GLY A 31 -21.52 9.79 5.45
CA GLY A 31 -20.85 10.81 6.25
C GLY A 31 -19.34 10.59 6.43
N TYR A 32 -18.75 9.66 5.65
CA TYR A 32 -17.33 9.32 5.69
C TYR A 32 -16.66 9.59 4.35
N ASP A 33 -15.52 10.26 4.37
CA ASP A 33 -14.73 10.57 3.18
C ASP A 33 -13.72 9.47 2.84
N ALA A 34 -13.34 8.68 3.84
CA ALA A 34 -12.35 7.61 3.69
C ALA A 34 -12.64 6.43 4.60
N MET A 35 -12.16 5.24 4.20
CA MET A 35 -12.22 4.00 4.97
C MET A 35 -10.85 3.37 5.05
N PHE A 36 -10.33 3.16 6.27
CA PHE A 36 -9.10 2.42 6.49
C PHE A 36 -9.40 0.93 6.66
N ILE A 37 -8.78 0.11 5.81
CA ILE A 37 -8.93 -1.36 5.81
C ILE A 37 -7.55 -1.98 6.05
N PRO A 38 -7.14 -2.14 7.33
CA PRO A 38 -5.90 -2.85 7.65
C PRO A 38 -6.07 -4.34 7.35
N GLY A 39 -5.19 -4.88 6.52
CA GLY A 39 -5.25 -6.30 6.18
C GLY A 39 -4.30 -6.66 5.04
N VAL A 40 -4.10 -7.96 4.87
CA VAL A 40 -3.33 -8.52 3.77
C VAL A 40 -4.21 -8.68 2.52
N TYR A 41 -3.58 -8.71 1.37
CA TYR A 41 -4.23 -8.64 0.05
C TYR A 41 -5.38 -9.62 -0.15
N ASP A 42 -5.29 -10.85 0.39
CA ASP A 42 -6.30 -11.90 0.25
C ASP A 42 -7.62 -11.53 0.95
N LYS A 43 -7.55 -10.94 2.15
CA LYS A 43 -8.72 -10.49 2.91
C LYS A 43 -9.31 -9.20 2.33
N VAL A 44 -8.45 -8.25 2.04
CA VAL A 44 -8.83 -6.98 1.42
C VAL A 44 -9.47 -7.21 0.05
N GLY A 45 -8.92 -8.15 -0.72
CA GLY A 45 -9.45 -8.57 -2.01
C GLY A 45 -10.87 -9.13 -1.96
N LEU A 46 -11.32 -9.63 -0.82
CA LEU A 46 -12.72 -10.06 -0.61
C LEU A 46 -13.63 -8.91 -0.17
N ILE A 47 -13.11 -7.94 0.59
CA ILE A 47 -13.88 -6.81 1.13
C ILE A 47 -14.22 -5.79 0.04
N ILE A 48 -13.23 -5.37 -0.75
CA ILE A 48 -13.39 -4.29 -1.74
C ILE A 48 -14.52 -4.55 -2.76
N PRO A 49 -14.68 -5.75 -3.33
CA PRO A 49 -15.80 -6.02 -4.22
C PRO A 49 -17.17 -5.93 -3.52
N GLN A 50 -17.24 -6.25 -2.22
CA GLN A 50 -18.48 -6.13 -1.45
C GLN A 50 -18.84 -4.65 -1.25
N LEU A 51 -17.86 -3.78 -0.94
CA LEU A 51 -18.11 -2.34 -0.88
C LEU A 51 -18.70 -1.83 -2.20
N ALA A 52 -18.13 -2.25 -3.32
CA ALA A 52 -18.65 -1.88 -4.64
C ALA A 52 -20.05 -2.45 -4.90
N PHE A 53 -20.34 -3.66 -4.43
CA PHE A 53 -21.69 -4.27 -4.53
C PHE A 53 -22.75 -3.46 -3.76
N TYR A 54 -22.38 -2.92 -2.58
CA TYR A 54 -23.25 -2.05 -1.79
C TYR A 54 -23.15 -0.56 -2.20
N ASN A 55 -22.57 -0.25 -3.36
CA ASN A 55 -22.41 1.10 -3.90
C ASN A 55 -21.57 2.06 -3.02
N VAL A 56 -20.72 1.51 -2.16
CA VAL A 56 -19.74 2.27 -1.38
C VAL A 56 -18.49 2.48 -2.26
N ASP A 57 -18.58 3.36 -3.25
CA ASP A 57 -17.52 3.56 -4.25
C ASP A 57 -17.00 5.00 -4.35
N ARG A 58 -17.56 5.91 -3.54
CA ARG A 58 -17.21 7.35 -3.53
C ARG A 58 -16.29 7.77 -2.39
N ILE A 59 -15.81 6.81 -1.62
CA ILE A 59 -14.88 7.05 -0.51
C ILE A 59 -13.45 6.71 -0.92
N THR A 60 -12.48 7.35 -0.28
CA THR A 60 -11.07 6.98 -0.43
C THR A 60 -10.76 5.75 0.42
N LEU A 61 -10.21 4.71 -0.20
CA LEU A 61 -9.78 3.52 0.53
C LEU A 61 -8.33 3.69 0.99
N LEU A 62 -8.10 3.48 2.27
CA LEU A 62 -6.79 3.58 2.89
C LEU A 62 -6.34 2.20 3.35
N GLY A 63 -5.08 1.86 3.07
CA GLY A 63 -4.50 0.57 3.38
C GLY A 63 -3.13 0.65 4.07
N ALA A 64 -2.67 -0.51 4.52
CA ALA A 64 -1.33 -0.71 5.06
C ALA A 64 -0.47 -1.52 4.05
N ASN A 65 0.74 -1.89 4.46
CA ASN A 65 1.72 -2.62 3.64
C ASN A 65 1.20 -3.93 3.01
N GLY A 66 0.21 -4.58 3.62
CA GLY A 66 -0.45 -5.76 3.05
C GLY A 66 -1.17 -5.54 1.72
N TRP A 67 -1.34 -4.27 1.30
CA TRP A 67 -1.90 -3.91 -0.01
C TRP A 67 -0.85 -3.85 -1.13
N ASN A 68 0.43 -3.81 -0.78
CA ASN A 68 1.53 -3.78 -1.75
C ASN A 68 1.76 -5.18 -2.35
N SER A 69 0.80 -5.64 -3.15
CA SER A 69 0.79 -6.96 -3.77
C SER A 69 0.19 -6.91 -5.18
N PRO A 70 0.89 -7.45 -6.18
CA PRO A 70 0.33 -7.62 -7.52
C PRO A 70 -0.95 -8.46 -7.53
N GLU A 71 -1.11 -9.39 -6.59
CA GLU A 71 -2.30 -10.23 -6.43
C GLU A 71 -3.52 -9.39 -6.08
N LEU A 72 -3.38 -8.39 -5.20
CA LEU A 72 -4.49 -7.46 -4.91
C LEU A 72 -4.97 -6.77 -6.18
N ILE A 73 -4.03 -6.32 -7.02
CA ILE A 73 -4.38 -5.65 -8.28
C ILE A 73 -5.15 -6.58 -9.22
N LYS A 74 -4.75 -7.84 -9.31
CA LYS A 74 -5.46 -8.84 -10.12
C LYS A 74 -6.87 -9.08 -9.62
N MET A 75 -7.06 -9.13 -8.29
CA MET A 75 -8.36 -9.38 -7.66
C MET A 75 -9.30 -8.18 -7.80
N VAL A 76 -8.83 -6.98 -7.49
CA VAL A 76 -9.72 -5.83 -7.25
C VAL A 76 -9.32 -4.53 -7.95
N GLY A 77 -8.30 -4.53 -8.79
CA GLY A 77 -7.77 -3.31 -9.42
C GLY A 77 -8.81 -2.45 -10.16
N LYS A 78 -9.91 -3.06 -10.65
CA LYS A 78 -11.03 -2.33 -11.28
C LYS A 78 -11.88 -1.53 -10.29
N TYR A 79 -11.83 -1.85 -9.00
CA TYR A 79 -12.59 -1.20 -7.94
C TYR A 79 -11.79 -0.13 -7.18
N LEU A 80 -10.45 -0.13 -7.33
CA LEU A 80 -9.54 0.80 -6.67
C LEU A 80 -9.51 2.15 -7.42
N LYS A 81 -10.59 2.96 -7.30
CA LYS A 81 -10.72 4.27 -7.94
C LYS A 81 -9.93 5.35 -7.20
N SER A 82 -10.16 5.49 -5.89
CA SER A 82 -9.43 6.38 -4.99
C SER A 82 -8.87 5.53 -3.86
N ASN A 83 -7.55 5.45 -3.79
CA ASN A 83 -6.90 4.58 -2.83
C ASN A 83 -5.50 5.08 -2.51
N TYR A 84 -5.08 4.92 -1.25
CA TYR A 84 -3.72 5.11 -0.79
C TYR A 84 -3.37 4.03 0.22
N PHE A 85 -2.13 3.61 0.22
CA PHE A 85 -1.59 2.71 1.24
C PHE A 85 -0.11 3.00 1.46
N VAL A 86 0.41 2.54 2.59
CA VAL A 86 1.79 2.80 2.99
C VAL A 86 2.58 1.51 3.05
N ASP A 87 3.86 1.59 2.67
CA ASP A 87 4.81 0.49 2.85
C ASP A 87 6.20 1.03 3.21
N GLY A 88 6.97 0.24 3.92
CA GLY A 88 8.38 0.52 4.22
C GLY A 88 9.34 0.15 3.08
N PHE A 89 8.88 -0.50 2.02
CA PHE A 89 9.67 -0.84 0.84
C PHE A 89 8.82 -0.86 -0.43
N TYR A 90 9.32 -0.23 -1.48
CA TYR A 90 8.67 -0.25 -2.78
C TYR A 90 9.69 -0.66 -3.85
N LEU A 91 9.45 -1.84 -4.44
CA LEU A 91 10.36 -2.50 -5.39
C LEU A 91 10.65 -1.64 -6.63
N ASP A 92 9.62 -0.96 -7.16
CA ASP A 92 9.68 -0.15 -8.38
C ASP A 92 9.98 1.33 -8.10
N SER A 93 10.49 1.66 -6.92
CA SER A 93 10.83 3.04 -6.55
C SER A 93 11.88 3.65 -7.51
N HIS A 94 11.70 4.93 -7.80
CA HIS A 94 12.64 5.69 -8.62
C HIS A 94 13.93 6.09 -7.89
N GLN A 95 14.03 5.86 -6.59
CA GLN A 95 15.21 6.19 -5.80
C GLN A 95 16.43 5.35 -6.24
N ALA A 96 17.54 6.00 -6.53
CA ALA A 96 18.75 5.34 -7.07
C ALA A 96 19.29 4.23 -6.15
N GLY A 97 19.18 4.41 -4.81
CA GLY A 97 19.59 3.39 -3.82
C GLY A 97 18.74 2.12 -3.92
N VAL A 98 17.42 2.28 -4.04
CA VAL A 98 16.49 1.15 -4.19
C VAL A 98 16.76 0.40 -5.48
N LYS A 99 16.86 1.10 -6.61
CA LYS A 99 17.16 0.48 -7.91
C LYS A 99 18.42 -0.37 -7.87
N ARG A 100 19.50 0.21 -7.34
CA ARG A 100 20.80 -0.49 -7.22
C ARG A 100 20.67 -1.75 -6.35
N PHE A 101 20.00 -1.64 -5.22
CA PHE A 101 19.77 -2.78 -4.32
C PHE A 101 18.98 -3.89 -5.03
N VAL A 102 17.87 -3.55 -5.70
CA VAL A 102 17.02 -4.50 -6.42
C VAL A 102 17.81 -5.21 -7.52
N GLU A 103 18.54 -4.47 -8.35
CA GLU A 103 19.40 -5.02 -9.41
C GLU A 103 20.46 -5.97 -8.87
N GLN A 104 21.17 -5.56 -7.81
CA GLN A 104 22.19 -6.39 -7.17
C GLN A 104 21.60 -7.65 -6.56
N PHE A 105 20.45 -7.55 -5.90
CA PHE A 105 19.78 -8.67 -5.30
C PHE A 105 19.33 -9.69 -6.37
N GLN A 106 18.69 -9.21 -7.43
CA GLN A 106 18.26 -10.05 -8.56
C GLN A 106 19.43 -10.75 -9.25
N ASN A 107 20.53 -10.04 -9.46
CA ASN A 107 21.74 -10.61 -10.08
C ASN A 107 22.39 -11.70 -9.22
N ASN A 108 22.35 -11.56 -7.89
CA ASN A 108 22.98 -12.52 -6.98
C ASN A 108 22.09 -13.72 -6.65
N TYR A 109 20.78 -13.53 -6.57
CA TYR A 109 19.84 -14.55 -6.07
C TYR A 109 18.81 -15.02 -7.10
N GLY A 110 18.70 -14.36 -8.27
CA GLY A 110 17.77 -14.75 -9.33
C GLY A 110 16.30 -14.43 -9.03
N GLU A 111 16.02 -13.70 -7.93
CA GLU A 111 14.66 -13.34 -7.50
C GLU A 111 14.59 -11.87 -7.03
N SER A 112 13.38 -11.35 -6.92
CA SER A 112 13.17 -9.98 -6.39
C SER A 112 13.29 -9.96 -4.86
N PRO A 113 13.92 -8.91 -4.26
CA PRO A 113 14.01 -8.77 -2.82
C PRO A 113 12.63 -8.57 -2.19
N SER A 114 12.45 -9.18 -1.03
CA SER A 114 11.31 -8.94 -0.16
C SER A 114 11.51 -7.70 0.73
N HIS A 115 10.43 -7.24 1.38
CA HIS A 115 10.53 -6.21 2.42
C HIS A 115 11.54 -6.60 3.52
N LEU A 116 11.54 -7.86 3.96
CA LEU A 116 12.50 -8.34 4.98
C LEU A 116 13.94 -8.32 4.48
N SER A 117 14.17 -8.68 3.22
CA SER A 117 15.50 -8.58 2.60
C SER A 117 16.00 -7.14 2.57
N ALA A 118 15.12 -6.19 2.24
CA ALA A 118 15.44 -4.76 2.23
C ALA A 118 15.74 -4.22 3.65
N GLN A 119 14.98 -4.64 4.65
CA GLN A 119 15.25 -4.26 6.05
C GLN A 119 16.58 -4.83 6.55
N ALA A 120 16.88 -6.10 6.25
CA ALA A 120 18.15 -6.72 6.63
C ALA A 120 19.34 -6.02 5.95
N TYR A 121 19.19 -5.61 4.69
CA TYR A 121 20.20 -4.85 3.96
C TYR A 121 20.50 -3.50 4.63
N ASP A 122 19.47 -2.74 5.00
CA ASP A 122 19.63 -1.48 5.70
C ASP A 122 20.25 -1.66 7.09
N ALA A 123 19.79 -2.64 7.86
CA ALA A 123 20.32 -2.94 9.19
C ALA A 123 21.83 -3.30 9.14
N ALA A 124 22.21 -4.17 8.19
CA ALA A 124 23.61 -4.52 7.97
C ALA A 124 24.44 -3.30 7.54
N GLY A 125 23.90 -2.48 6.64
CA GLY A 125 24.55 -1.27 6.19
C GLY A 125 24.83 -0.26 7.31
N ILE A 126 23.87 -0.06 8.22
CA ILE A 126 24.05 0.79 9.41
C ILE A 126 25.14 0.26 10.30
N ILE A 127 25.14 -1.07 10.60
CA ILE A 127 26.16 -1.72 11.45
C ILE A 127 27.53 -1.59 10.80
N PHE A 128 27.67 -1.94 9.53
CA PHE A 128 28.97 -1.85 8.84
C PHE A 128 29.51 -0.43 8.80
N LYS A 129 28.65 0.56 8.54
CA LYS A 129 29.05 1.98 8.58
C LYS A 129 29.58 2.35 9.96
N SER A 130 28.94 1.91 11.03
CA SER A 130 29.37 2.16 12.42
C SER A 130 30.74 1.53 12.71
N ILE A 131 30.95 0.28 12.28
CA ILE A 131 32.22 -0.45 12.48
C ILE A 131 33.35 0.25 11.69
N ILE A 132 33.11 0.61 10.44
CA ILE A 132 34.09 1.32 9.60
C ILE A 132 34.45 2.68 10.22
N SER A 133 33.50 3.32 10.90
CA SER A 133 33.69 4.60 11.59
C SER A 133 34.39 4.45 12.97
N GLY A 134 34.84 3.24 13.34
CA GLY A 134 35.67 2.99 14.54
C GLY A 134 34.94 2.36 15.72
N ALA A 135 33.72 1.84 15.52
CA ALA A 135 33.00 1.09 16.55
C ALA A 135 33.56 -0.36 16.66
N ASP A 136 34.67 -0.54 17.35
CA ASP A 136 35.42 -1.81 17.47
C ASP A 136 34.95 -2.73 18.61
N ASN A 137 33.96 -2.29 19.40
CA ASN A 137 33.39 -3.07 20.48
C ASN A 137 31.89 -2.74 20.69
N ARG A 138 31.21 -3.56 21.51
CA ARG A 138 29.75 -3.47 21.71
C ARG A 138 29.28 -2.12 22.25
N LEU A 139 30.05 -1.50 23.15
CA LEU A 139 29.68 -0.20 23.73
C LEU A 139 29.78 0.90 22.68
N LYS A 140 30.89 0.97 21.95
CA LYS A 140 31.08 1.93 20.86
C LYS A 140 30.07 1.72 19.74
N LEU A 141 29.72 0.46 19.44
CA LEU A 141 28.69 0.17 18.43
C LEU A 141 27.32 0.71 18.89
N ARG A 142 26.92 0.44 20.12
CA ARG A 142 25.68 1.00 20.69
C ARG A 142 25.66 2.53 20.60
N ASP A 143 26.73 3.16 21.05
CA ASP A 143 26.83 4.61 21.09
C ASP A 143 26.84 5.21 19.65
N SER A 144 27.42 4.50 18.70
CA SER A 144 27.37 4.87 17.27
C SER A 144 25.97 4.70 16.68
N LEU A 145 25.22 3.66 17.07
CA LEU A 145 23.89 3.41 16.56
C LEU A 145 22.88 4.48 16.97
N ILE A 146 22.90 4.95 18.24
CA ILE A 146 22.01 6.03 18.69
C ILE A 146 22.31 7.39 18.04
N MET A 147 23.45 7.54 17.38
CA MET A 147 23.81 8.74 16.61
C MET A 147 23.41 8.65 15.14
N VAL A 148 22.80 7.53 14.71
CA VAL A 148 22.37 7.36 13.32
C VAL A 148 21.19 8.28 13.04
N ASN A 149 21.44 9.23 12.14
CA ASN A 149 20.43 10.19 11.71
C ASN A 149 20.44 10.28 10.17
N ASN A 150 19.26 10.27 9.57
CA ASN A 150 19.03 10.35 8.13
C ASN A 150 19.83 9.30 7.31
N TYR A 151 20.00 8.08 7.84
CA TYR A 151 20.63 7.01 7.07
C TYR A 151 19.82 6.76 5.77
N PRO A 152 20.44 6.83 4.59
CA PRO A 152 19.73 6.70 3.31
C PRO A 152 19.48 5.23 2.98
N GLY A 153 18.59 4.59 3.73
CA GLY A 153 18.20 3.20 3.54
C GLY A 153 17.32 2.99 2.32
N VAL A 154 17.30 1.76 1.82
CA VAL A 154 16.38 1.32 0.74
C VAL A 154 14.94 1.15 1.23
N THR A 155 14.76 1.03 2.56
CA THR A 155 13.46 1.04 3.23
C THR A 155 13.06 2.44 3.76
N GLY A 156 13.65 3.49 3.19
CA GLY A 156 13.45 4.88 3.61
C GLY A 156 14.57 5.42 4.49
N LYS A 157 14.62 6.75 4.63
CA LYS A 157 15.56 7.39 5.55
C LYS A 157 15.27 6.94 6.98
N THR A 158 16.30 6.54 7.70
CA THR A 158 16.19 5.96 9.05
C THR A 158 16.95 6.80 10.07
N ASN A 159 16.29 7.11 11.17
CA ASN A 159 16.88 7.61 12.42
C ASN A 159 16.78 6.50 13.46
N LEU A 160 17.80 6.34 14.30
CA LEU A 160 17.72 5.47 15.48
C LEU A 160 17.63 6.36 16.73
N LEU A 161 16.73 5.98 17.64
CA LEU A 161 16.46 6.73 18.85
C LEU A 161 17.18 6.12 20.07
N GLU A 162 17.41 6.91 21.11
CA GLU A 162 17.98 6.42 22.37
C GLU A 162 17.13 5.34 23.04
N SER A 163 15.82 5.33 22.78
CA SER A 163 14.89 4.28 23.23
C SER A 163 15.15 2.92 22.60
N GLY A 164 15.93 2.86 21.51
CA GLY A 164 16.12 1.66 20.69
C GLY A 164 15.12 1.55 19.52
N ASP A 165 14.15 2.47 19.43
CA ASP A 165 13.22 2.53 18.33
C ASP A 165 13.85 3.15 17.08
N SER A 166 13.18 3.00 15.94
CA SER A 166 13.58 3.64 14.69
C SER A 166 12.44 4.49 14.12
N GLU A 167 12.78 5.69 13.69
CA GLU A 167 11.90 6.51 12.85
C GLU A 167 12.31 6.34 11.39
N LYS A 168 11.33 6.07 10.53
CA LYS A 168 11.57 5.87 9.10
C LYS A 168 10.60 6.68 8.24
N ASN A 169 11.08 7.20 7.13
CA ASN A 169 10.21 7.59 6.04
C ASN A 169 9.60 6.32 5.41
N ILE A 170 8.32 6.40 5.10
CA ILE A 170 7.59 5.33 4.42
C ILE A 170 7.20 5.76 3.01
N PHE A 171 6.97 4.80 2.12
CA PHE A 171 6.41 5.06 0.81
C PHE A 171 4.90 5.21 0.90
N ALA A 172 4.37 6.30 0.37
CA ALA A 172 2.94 6.44 0.10
C ALA A 172 2.67 5.90 -1.32
N LEU A 173 1.82 4.91 -1.42
CA LEU A 173 1.55 4.18 -2.65
C LEU A 173 0.08 4.29 -3.04
N THR A 174 -0.20 4.18 -4.32
CA THR A 174 -1.57 4.15 -4.87
C THR A 174 -1.62 3.22 -6.07
N VAL A 175 -2.82 2.77 -6.43
CA VAL A 175 -3.04 2.00 -7.65
C VAL A 175 -3.56 2.92 -8.75
N ARG A 176 -2.78 3.10 -9.81
CA ARG A 176 -3.16 3.83 -11.02
C ARG A 176 -2.98 2.94 -12.25
N LYS A 177 -3.99 2.87 -13.12
CA LYS A 177 -3.96 2.04 -14.36
C LYS A 177 -3.55 0.59 -14.11
N LYS A 178 -4.06 -0.01 -13.02
CA LYS A 178 -3.74 -1.38 -12.58
C LYS A 178 -2.26 -1.63 -12.27
N LYS A 179 -1.55 -0.61 -11.84
CA LYS A 179 -0.18 -0.70 -11.34
C LYS A 179 -0.07 0.02 -10.02
N ILE A 180 0.77 -0.50 -9.13
CA ILE A 180 1.18 0.22 -7.92
C ILE A 180 2.17 1.29 -8.35
N VAL A 181 1.99 2.51 -7.86
CA VAL A 181 2.89 3.64 -8.11
C VAL A 181 3.04 4.48 -6.84
N GLU A 182 4.09 5.27 -6.75
CA GLU A 182 4.23 6.25 -5.66
C GLU A 182 3.10 7.28 -5.77
N GLY A 183 2.45 7.58 -4.64
CA GLY A 183 1.45 8.63 -4.51
C GLY A 183 2.11 10.01 -4.54
N ASP A 184 1.41 10.98 -5.10
CA ASP A 184 1.83 12.39 -5.10
C ASP A 184 1.57 13.02 -3.74
#